data_8cce80d02534531ae167d68acb66551a
#
_entry.id   8cce80d02534531ae167d68acb66551a
#
_cell.length_a   1.000
_cell.length_b   1.000
_cell.length_c   1.000
_cell.angle_alpha   90.00
_cell.angle_beta   90.00
_cell.angle_gamma   90.00
#
_symmetry.space_group_name_H-M   'P 1'
#
loop_
_entity.id
_entity.type
_entity.pdbx_description
1 polymer ?
#
loop_
_entity_poly.entity_id
_entity_poly.type
_entity_poly.pdbx_seq_one_letter_code
_entity_poly.pdbx_strand_id
1 'polypeptide(L)'
;MQPLLSLLLFVLVGVLTAAVGEFQYSVFVRGDWANLFGSMFFNAFYLSGAFVLTRLLFRVLPRRAAFVVIVALAAFAGLMVEWFLIGNSPWGNPDASQIGMAAYWACLVTVPLIVIDREPRLRPLQRTIAIYAAVYTLLVLAAQALLPRETWGYVYHIWSVIFGYLGLATIAVIGNMKSEQTVGRTIS
;
A
#
# COMPACT_ATOMS: atom_id res chain seq x y z
N MET A 1 -4.33 -20.14 -10.95
CA MET A 1 -3.33 -20.18 -9.86
C MET A 1 -3.97 -20.85 -8.67
N GLN A 2 -3.27 -21.75 -7.97
CA GLN A 2 -3.81 -22.36 -6.75
C GLN A 2 -4.10 -21.27 -5.71
N PRO A 3 -5.22 -21.36 -4.97
CA PRO A 3 -5.63 -20.32 -4.01
C PRO A 3 -4.55 -19.95 -2.98
N LEU A 4 -3.83 -20.97 -2.50
CA LEU A 4 -2.74 -20.78 -1.54
C LEU A 4 -1.58 -19.96 -2.13
N LEU A 5 -1.16 -20.24 -3.35
CA LEU A 5 -0.09 -19.49 -4.01
C LEU A 5 -0.51 -18.03 -4.24
N SER A 6 -1.79 -17.78 -4.58
CA SER A 6 -2.30 -16.42 -4.72
C SER A 6 -2.26 -15.66 -3.39
N LEU A 7 -2.64 -16.31 -2.28
CA LEU A 7 -2.55 -15.73 -0.95
C LEU A 7 -1.11 -15.41 -0.58
N LEU A 8 -0.20 -16.36 -0.74
CA LEU A 8 1.22 -16.16 -0.41
C LEU A 8 1.84 -15.01 -1.21
N LEU A 9 1.57 -14.95 -2.51
CA LEU A 9 2.06 -13.83 -3.35
C LEU A 9 1.43 -12.50 -2.96
N PHE A 10 0.14 -12.48 -2.63
CA PHE A 10 -0.54 -11.27 -2.18
C PHE A 10 0.08 -10.74 -0.88
N VAL A 11 0.25 -11.60 0.11
CA VAL A 11 0.86 -11.25 1.39
C VAL A 11 2.32 -10.80 1.19
N LEU A 12 3.10 -11.54 0.41
CA LEU A 12 4.50 -11.19 0.14
C LEU A 12 4.63 -9.81 -0.51
N VAL A 13 3.86 -9.54 -1.58
CA VAL A 13 3.91 -8.24 -2.27
C VAL A 13 3.42 -7.12 -1.36
N GLY A 14 2.36 -7.35 -0.56
CA GLY A 14 1.86 -6.35 0.40
C GLY A 14 2.88 -6.05 1.50
N VAL A 15 3.51 -7.07 2.09
CA VAL A 15 4.57 -6.89 3.09
C VAL A 15 5.78 -6.16 2.49
N LEU A 16 6.19 -6.50 1.28
CA LEU A 16 7.27 -5.76 0.58
C LEU A 16 6.88 -4.30 0.29
N THR A 17 5.61 -4.05 -0.05
CA THR A 17 5.09 -2.67 -0.22
C THR A 17 5.19 -1.88 1.09
N ALA A 18 4.87 -2.49 2.22
CA ALA A 18 5.00 -1.88 3.54
C ALA A 18 6.47 -1.67 3.95
N ALA A 19 7.33 -2.66 3.63
CA ALA A 19 8.66 -2.77 4.20
C ALA A 19 9.52 -1.52 4.03
N VAL A 20 9.43 -0.82 2.90
CA VAL A 20 10.25 0.38 2.64
C VAL A 20 9.94 1.49 3.63
N GLY A 21 8.67 1.85 3.82
CA GLY A 21 8.28 2.89 4.76
C GLY A 21 8.44 2.47 6.21
N GLU A 22 8.10 1.23 6.54
CA GLU A 22 8.29 0.69 7.88
C GLU A 22 9.77 0.63 8.28
N PHE A 23 10.65 0.22 7.37
CA PHE A 23 12.08 0.24 7.60
C PHE A 23 12.59 1.65 7.88
N GLN A 24 12.15 2.63 7.07
CA GLN A 24 12.54 4.02 7.27
C GLN A 24 12.05 4.56 8.61
N TYR A 25 10.77 4.37 8.92
CA TYR A 25 10.20 4.88 10.16
C TYR A 25 10.78 4.17 11.39
N SER A 26 10.71 2.85 11.40
CA SER A 26 11.13 2.07 12.56
C SER A 26 12.63 2.12 12.79
N VAL A 27 13.44 1.92 11.73
CA VAL A 27 14.89 1.78 11.89
C VAL A 27 15.60 3.12 11.82
N PHE A 28 15.36 3.92 10.79
CA PHE A 28 16.09 5.19 10.64
C PHE A 28 15.56 6.28 11.58
N VAL A 29 14.24 6.48 11.64
CA VAL A 29 13.67 7.57 12.46
C VAL A 29 13.70 7.18 13.95
N ARG A 30 13.25 5.97 14.29
CA ARG A 30 13.09 5.53 15.69
C ARG A 30 14.25 4.70 16.25
N GLY A 31 15.05 4.05 15.40
CA GLY A 31 16.10 3.12 15.83
C GLY A 31 15.57 1.81 16.44
N ASP A 32 14.35 1.42 16.09
CA ASP A 32 13.61 0.31 16.71
C ASP A 32 13.36 -0.84 15.71
N TRP A 33 14.25 -1.82 15.74
CA TRP A 33 14.14 -3.04 14.94
C TRP A 33 12.99 -3.94 15.39
N ALA A 34 12.64 -3.96 16.67
CA ALA A 34 11.55 -4.78 17.17
C ALA A 34 10.21 -4.28 16.62
N ASN A 35 10.05 -2.96 16.52
CA ASN A 35 8.88 -2.36 15.87
C ASN A 35 8.77 -2.77 14.40
N LEU A 36 9.88 -2.78 13.65
CA LEU A 36 9.87 -3.22 12.25
C LEU A 36 9.34 -4.66 12.12
N PHE A 37 9.89 -5.60 12.89
CA PHE A 37 9.45 -7.00 12.81
C PHE A 37 7.99 -7.18 13.26
N GLY A 38 7.57 -6.46 14.30
CA GLY A 38 6.19 -6.43 14.77
C GLY A 38 5.23 -5.94 13.69
N SER A 39 5.56 -4.83 13.03
CA SER A 39 4.79 -4.28 11.91
C SER A 39 4.70 -5.25 10.74
N MET A 40 5.81 -5.88 10.34
CA MET A 40 5.80 -6.84 9.24
C MET A 40 4.92 -8.04 9.55
N PHE A 41 5.00 -8.57 10.77
CA PHE A 41 4.16 -9.67 11.21
C PHE A 41 2.67 -9.27 11.23
N PHE A 42 2.33 -8.12 11.81
CA PHE A 42 0.97 -7.60 11.81
C PHE A 42 0.43 -7.40 10.39
N ASN A 43 1.22 -6.80 9.51
CA ASN A 43 0.85 -6.60 8.12
C ASN A 43 0.56 -7.92 7.39
N ALA A 44 1.29 -8.99 7.68
CA ALA A 44 1.02 -10.30 7.08
C ALA A 44 -0.35 -10.86 7.51
N PHE A 45 -0.74 -10.70 8.77
CA PHE A 45 -2.09 -11.07 9.25
C PHE A 45 -3.17 -10.20 8.62
N TYR A 46 -3.00 -8.89 8.65
CA TYR A 46 -3.94 -7.95 8.04
C TYR A 46 -4.19 -8.28 6.56
N LEU A 47 -3.11 -8.49 5.80
CA LEU A 47 -3.16 -8.83 4.39
C LEU A 47 -3.83 -10.18 4.13
N SER A 48 -3.66 -11.16 5.02
CA SER A 48 -4.35 -12.44 4.90
C SER A 48 -5.86 -12.28 5.01
N GLY A 49 -6.34 -11.49 5.97
CA GLY A 49 -7.75 -11.13 6.11
C GLY A 49 -8.26 -10.31 4.92
N ALA A 50 -7.49 -9.31 4.49
CA ALA A 50 -7.81 -8.48 3.33
C ALA A 50 -7.93 -9.32 2.04
N PHE A 51 -7.07 -10.33 1.84
CA PHE A 51 -7.15 -11.24 0.69
C PHE A 51 -8.48 -12.00 0.67
N VAL A 52 -8.91 -12.55 1.81
CA VAL A 52 -10.19 -13.27 1.90
C VAL A 52 -11.35 -12.33 1.57
N LEU A 53 -11.36 -11.13 2.18
CA LEU A 53 -12.38 -10.12 1.92
C LEU A 53 -12.42 -9.71 0.44
N THR A 54 -11.27 -9.47 -0.18
CA THR A 54 -11.20 -9.11 -1.62
C THR A 54 -11.78 -10.21 -2.50
N ARG A 55 -11.51 -11.49 -2.19
CA ARG A 55 -12.08 -12.63 -2.92
C ARG A 55 -13.59 -12.70 -2.80
N LEU A 56 -14.14 -12.40 -1.62
CA LEU A 56 -15.59 -12.36 -1.41
C LEU A 56 -16.23 -11.21 -2.18
N LEU A 57 -15.66 -10.00 -2.11
CA LEU A 57 -16.18 -8.84 -2.81
C LEU A 57 -16.19 -9.01 -4.33
N PHE A 58 -15.14 -9.59 -4.91
CA PHE A 58 -15.12 -9.90 -6.35
C PHE A 58 -16.11 -10.98 -6.79
N ARG A 59 -16.69 -11.77 -5.86
CA ARG A 59 -17.75 -12.73 -6.18
C ARG A 59 -19.14 -12.10 -6.23
N VAL A 60 -19.35 -11.04 -5.42
CA VAL A 60 -20.69 -10.46 -5.21
C VAL A 60 -20.89 -9.11 -5.90
N LEU A 61 -19.80 -8.42 -6.23
CA LEU A 61 -19.84 -7.10 -6.85
C LEU A 61 -19.17 -7.08 -8.23
N PRO A 62 -19.64 -6.23 -9.16
CA PRO A 62 -18.93 -5.95 -10.40
C PRO A 62 -17.50 -5.48 -10.09
N ARG A 63 -16.54 -5.88 -10.94
CA ARG A 63 -15.11 -5.69 -10.67
C ARG A 63 -14.72 -4.26 -10.27
N ARG A 64 -15.27 -3.24 -10.97
CA ARG A 64 -15.02 -1.83 -10.61
C ARG A 64 -15.52 -1.46 -9.24
N ALA A 65 -16.76 -1.83 -8.94
CA ALA A 65 -17.37 -1.55 -7.64
C ALA A 65 -16.60 -2.28 -6.52
N ALA A 66 -16.27 -3.55 -6.72
CA ALA A 66 -15.46 -4.33 -5.79
C ALA A 66 -14.12 -3.64 -5.51
N PHE A 67 -13.41 -3.19 -6.55
CA PHE A 67 -12.12 -2.53 -6.39
C PHE A 67 -12.22 -1.23 -5.57
N VAL A 68 -13.21 -0.36 -5.88
CA VAL A 68 -13.43 0.89 -5.12
C VAL A 68 -13.77 0.60 -3.66
N VAL A 69 -14.65 -0.39 -3.42
CA VAL A 69 -15.01 -0.82 -2.06
C VAL A 69 -13.79 -1.36 -1.31
N ILE A 70 -12.95 -2.16 -1.97
CA ILE A 70 -11.71 -2.69 -1.38
C ILE A 70 -10.77 -1.55 -0.97
N VAL A 71 -10.55 -0.57 -1.83
CA VAL A 71 -9.71 0.61 -1.51
C VAL A 71 -10.24 1.34 -0.29
N ALA A 72 -11.54 1.64 -0.29
CA ALA A 72 -12.19 2.35 0.82
C ALA A 72 -12.13 1.56 2.13
N LEU A 73 -12.42 0.27 2.10
CA LEU A 73 -12.37 -0.60 3.27
C LEU A 73 -10.94 -0.78 3.79
N ALA A 74 -9.94 -0.92 2.91
CA ALA A 74 -8.54 -1.02 3.31
C ALA A 74 -8.07 0.26 4.01
N ALA A 75 -8.36 1.43 3.43
CA ALA A 75 -8.04 2.72 4.04
C ALA A 75 -8.75 2.89 5.40
N PHE A 76 -10.06 2.60 5.46
CA PHE A 76 -10.86 2.76 6.68
C PHE A 76 -10.42 1.78 7.78
N ALA A 77 -10.29 0.48 7.48
CA ALA A 77 -9.85 -0.52 8.44
C ALA A 77 -8.44 -0.21 8.97
N GLY A 78 -7.56 0.25 8.09
CA GLY A 78 -6.23 0.69 8.48
C GLY A 78 -6.25 1.89 9.40
N LEU A 79 -7.09 2.90 9.14
CA LEU A 79 -7.27 4.03 10.06
C LEU A 79 -7.81 3.58 11.41
N MET A 80 -8.71 2.60 11.47
CA MET A 80 -9.17 2.02 12.75
C MET A 80 -8.02 1.37 13.53
N VAL A 81 -7.12 0.66 12.83
CA VAL A 81 -5.90 0.13 13.44
C VAL A 81 -5.02 1.26 14.00
N GLU A 82 -4.76 2.30 13.20
CA GLU A 82 -3.96 3.46 13.62
C GLU A 82 -4.56 4.16 14.84
N TRP A 83 -5.87 4.37 14.86
CA TRP A 83 -6.53 5.12 15.92
C TRP A 83 -6.66 4.33 17.23
N PHE A 84 -7.04 3.07 17.15
CA PHE A 84 -7.42 2.30 18.33
C PHE A 84 -6.35 1.34 18.84
N LEU A 85 -5.42 0.90 17.97
CA LEU A 85 -4.35 -0.03 18.36
C LEU A 85 -2.99 0.66 18.48
N ILE A 86 -2.69 1.62 17.58
CA ILE A 86 -1.38 2.28 17.52
C ILE A 86 -1.39 3.63 18.27
N GLY A 87 -2.55 4.29 18.36
CA GLY A 87 -2.70 5.57 19.07
C GLY A 87 -2.50 6.81 18.20
N ASN A 88 -2.48 6.67 16.88
CA ASN A 88 -2.32 7.77 15.91
C ASN A 88 -3.66 8.43 15.53
N SER A 89 -4.58 8.56 16.48
CA SER A 89 -5.88 9.23 16.23
C SER A 89 -5.72 10.73 16.07
N PRO A 90 -6.60 11.42 15.30
CA PRO A 90 -6.52 12.87 15.13
C PRO A 90 -6.73 13.67 16.42
N TRP A 91 -7.36 13.08 17.42
CA TRP A 91 -7.54 13.67 18.75
C TRP A 91 -6.45 13.31 19.76
N GLY A 92 -5.72 12.20 19.54
CA GLY A 92 -4.61 11.76 20.41
C GLY A 92 -3.23 12.18 19.89
N ASN A 93 -3.09 12.26 18.58
CA ASN A 93 -1.86 12.67 17.88
C ASN A 93 -2.22 13.52 16.65
N PRO A 94 -2.51 14.85 16.86
CA PRO A 94 -2.97 15.72 15.78
C PRO A 94 -1.95 15.93 14.67
N ASP A 95 -0.67 15.68 14.93
CA ASP A 95 0.41 15.81 13.94
C ASP A 95 0.51 14.59 12.99
N ALA A 96 -0.20 13.51 13.33
CA ALA A 96 -0.21 12.32 12.50
C ALA A 96 -1.00 12.54 11.20
N SER A 97 -0.37 12.27 10.06
CA SER A 97 -0.99 12.44 8.74
C SER A 97 -2.06 11.37 8.48
N GLN A 98 -3.32 11.71 8.71
CA GLN A 98 -4.46 10.81 8.47
C GLN A 98 -4.55 10.37 7.00
N ILE A 99 -4.30 11.29 6.07
CA ILE A 99 -4.29 10.99 4.62
C ILE A 99 -3.14 10.03 4.29
N GLY A 100 -1.97 10.25 4.87
CA GLY A 100 -0.82 9.38 4.67
C GLY A 100 -1.05 7.96 5.16
N MET A 101 -1.64 7.81 6.35
CA MET A 101 -2.00 6.51 6.90
C MET A 101 -3.06 5.80 6.05
N ALA A 102 -4.12 6.51 5.64
CA ALA A 102 -5.13 5.96 4.74
C ALA A 102 -4.51 5.49 3.41
N ALA A 103 -3.61 6.28 2.82
CA ALA A 103 -2.88 5.92 1.60
C ALA A 103 -1.98 4.70 1.80
N TYR A 104 -1.26 4.61 2.92
CA TYR A 104 -0.44 3.45 3.29
C TYR A 104 -1.28 2.17 3.29
N TRP A 105 -2.37 2.14 4.07
CA TRP A 105 -3.22 0.96 4.18
C TRP A 105 -3.93 0.59 2.87
N ALA A 106 -4.36 1.59 2.09
CA ALA A 106 -4.88 1.36 0.75
C ALA A 106 -3.83 0.71 -0.16
N CYS A 107 -2.58 1.19 -0.15
CA CYS A 107 -1.48 0.63 -0.92
C CYS A 107 -1.20 -0.83 -0.60
N LEU A 108 -1.17 -1.19 0.69
CA LEU A 108 -0.89 -2.55 1.14
C LEU A 108 -1.82 -3.59 0.51
N VAL A 109 -3.05 -3.20 0.19
CA VAL A 109 -4.04 -4.09 -0.41
C VAL A 109 -4.12 -3.93 -1.93
N THR A 110 -4.12 -2.70 -2.44
CA THR A 110 -4.34 -2.45 -3.88
C THR A 110 -3.15 -2.80 -4.75
N VAL A 111 -1.92 -2.52 -4.28
CA VAL A 111 -0.70 -2.86 -5.04
C VAL A 111 -0.58 -4.37 -5.27
N PRO A 112 -0.65 -5.24 -4.25
CA PRO A 112 -0.60 -6.68 -4.50
C PRO A 112 -1.77 -7.19 -5.34
N LEU A 113 -2.98 -6.64 -5.21
CA LEU A 113 -4.11 -7.01 -6.07
C LEU A 113 -3.79 -6.83 -7.55
N ILE A 114 -3.17 -5.70 -7.91
CA ILE A 114 -2.80 -5.42 -9.29
C ILE A 114 -1.60 -6.24 -9.71
N VAL A 115 -0.57 -6.34 -8.88
CA VAL A 115 0.71 -7.00 -9.23
C VAL A 115 0.55 -8.49 -9.47
N ILE A 116 -0.30 -9.18 -8.68
CA ILE A 116 -0.52 -10.62 -8.85
C ILE A 116 -1.57 -10.97 -9.92
N ASP A 117 -2.30 -9.98 -10.42
CA ASP A 117 -3.32 -10.19 -11.45
C ASP A 117 -2.65 -10.54 -12.78
N ARG A 118 -3.14 -11.60 -13.43
CA ARG A 118 -2.57 -12.12 -14.69
C ARG A 118 -3.19 -11.52 -15.94
N GLU A 119 -4.13 -10.59 -15.79
CA GLU A 119 -4.77 -9.99 -16.95
C GLU A 119 -3.77 -9.18 -17.80
N PRO A 120 -3.65 -9.47 -19.10
CA PRO A 120 -2.68 -8.80 -19.97
C PRO A 120 -2.83 -7.28 -20.00
N ARG A 121 -4.06 -6.77 -19.86
CA ARG A 121 -4.35 -5.32 -19.82
C ARG A 121 -3.72 -4.60 -18.63
N LEU A 122 -3.42 -5.31 -17.54
CA LEU A 122 -2.79 -4.72 -16.34
C LEU A 122 -1.26 -4.70 -16.41
N ARG A 123 -0.64 -5.38 -17.38
CA ARG A 123 0.83 -5.40 -17.51
C ARG A 123 1.48 -4.02 -17.59
N PRO A 124 0.95 -3.04 -18.36
CA PRO A 124 1.51 -1.69 -18.36
C PRO A 124 1.45 -1.04 -16.98
N LEU A 125 0.32 -1.20 -16.26
CA LEU A 125 0.14 -0.67 -14.91
C LEU A 125 1.07 -1.35 -13.91
N GLN A 126 1.22 -2.67 -13.96
CA GLN A 126 2.16 -3.44 -13.14
C GLN A 126 3.59 -2.93 -13.33
N ARG A 127 4.01 -2.71 -14.59
CA ARG A 127 5.32 -2.14 -14.91
C ARG A 127 5.47 -0.72 -14.35
N THR A 128 4.46 0.13 -14.48
CA THR A 128 4.47 1.49 -13.92
C THR A 128 4.61 1.46 -12.40
N ILE A 129 3.85 0.63 -11.70
CA ILE A 129 3.96 0.44 -10.25
C ILE A 129 5.37 -0.02 -9.85
N ALA A 130 5.92 -1.02 -10.55
CA ALA A 130 7.25 -1.54 -10.24
C ALA A 130 8.36 -0.49 -10.45
N ILE A 131 8.31 0.25 -11.56
CA ILE A 131 9.26 1.33 -11.84
C ILE A 131 9.12 2.44 -10.80
N TYR A 132 7.90 2.87 -10.51
CA TYR A 132 7.66 3.92 -9.52
C TYR A 132 8.15 3.51 -8.13
N ALA A 133 7.83 2.29 -7.68
CA ALA A 133 8.29 1.76 -6.40
C ALA A 133 9.82 1.69 -6.32
N ALA A 134 10.48 1.24 -7.39
CA ALA A 134 11.94 1.19 -7.44
C ALA A 134 12.56 2.60 -7.38
N VAL A 135 12.04 3.54 -8.18
CA VAL A 135 12.56 4.92 -8.24
C VAL A 135 12.39 5.62 -6.89
N TYR A 136 11.19 5.58 -6.30
CA TYR A 136 11.01 6.26 -5.03
C TYR A 136 11.82 5.62 -3.90
N THR A 137 11.97 4.29 -3.89
CA THR A 137 12.82 3.59 -2.92
C THR A 137 14.28 4.06 -3.00
N LEU A 138 14.82 4.14 -4.22
CA LEU A 138 16.18 4.63 -4.44
C LEU A 138 16.34 6.09 -4.00
N LEU A 139 15.37 6.95 -4.32
CA LEU A 139 15.40 8.36 -3.93
C LEU A 139 15.35 8.52 -2.41
N VAL A 140 14.53 7.75 -1.73
CA VAL A 140 14.46 7.79 -0.27
C VAL A 140 15.75 7.31 0.38
N LEU A 141 16.30 6.18 -0.06
CA LEU A 141 17.57 5.68 0.46
C LEU A 141 18.71 6.66 0.21
N ALA A 142 18.73 7.28 -0.98
CA ALA A 142 19.72 8.33 -1.29
C ALA A 142 19.53 9.57 -0.39
N ALA A 143 18.29 10.01 -0.17
CA ALA A 143 18.01 11.13 0.72
C ALA A 143 18.45 10.84 2.16
N GLN A 144 18.20 9.64 2.68
CA GLN A 144 18.66 9.24 4.00
C GLN A 144 20.19 9.13 4.11
N ALA A 145 20.86 8.70 3.04
CA ALA A 145 22.31 8.61 3.03
C ALA A 145 23.02 9.99 2.94
N LEU A 146 22.39 10.96 2.30
CA LEU A 146 22.98 12.27 2.00
C LEU A 146 22.55 13.39 2.96
N LEU A 147 21.40 13.25 3.60
CA LEU A 147 20.84 14.29 4.47
C LEU A 147 21.17 14.05 5.94
N PRO A 148 21.31 15.13 6.75
CA PRO A 148 21.53 15.01 8.18
C PRO A 148 20.40 14.24 8.89
N ARG A 149 20.76 13.51 9.96
CA ARG A 149 19.83 12.64 10.71
C ARG A 149 18.61 13.39 11.24
N GLU A 150 18.76 14.65 11.61
CA GLU A 150 17.71 15.50 12.12
C GLU A 150 16.58 15.72 11.10
N THR A 151 16.86 15.53 9.81
CA THR A 151 15.88 15.69 8.72
C THR A 151 15.16 14.41 8.37
N TRP A 152 15.56 13.23 8.89
CA TRP A 152 15.01 11.94 8.48
C TRP A 152 13.51 11.79 8.73
N GLY A 153 12.97 12.42 9.76
CA GLY A 153 11.53 12.50 10.00
C GLY A 153 10.79 13.18 8.85
N TYR A 154 11.30 14.31 8.37
CA TYR A 154 10.74 15.03 7.21
C TYR A 154 10.91 14.22 5.92
N VAL A 155 12.07 13.59 5.72
CA VAL A 155 12.30 12.68 4.58
C VAL A 155 11.26 11.57 4.57
N TYR A 156 11.00 10.94 5.71
CA TYR A 156 9.97 9.93 5.82
C TYR A 156 8.58 10.47 5.45
N HIS A 157 8.14 11.59 6.02
CA HIS A 157 6.81 12.13 5.75
C HIS A 157 6.62 12.56 4.29
N ILE A 158 7.59 13.29 3.73
CA ILE A 158 7.46 13.82 2.37
C ILE A 158 7.64 12.70 1.34
N TRP A 159 8.72 11.92 1.46
CA TRP A 159 9.10 10.98 0.42
C TRP A 159 8.38 9.64 0.54
N SER A 160 8.25 9.07 1.73
CA SER A 160 7.61 7.76 1.88
C SER A 160 6.10 7.86 1.96
N VAL A 161 5.57 8.80 2.74
CA VAL A 161 4.12 8.93 2.92
C VAL A 161 3.48 9.59 1.71
N ILE A 162 3.95 10.78 1.29
CA ILE A 162 3.32 11.53 0.21
C ILE A 162 3.71 10.95 -1.14
N PHE A 163 4.98 10.96 -1.50
CA PHE A 163 5.41 10.46 -2.81
C PHE A 163 5.38 8.94 -2.92
N GLY A 164 5.73 8.21 -1.87
CA GLY A 164 5.66 6.75 -1.86
C GLY A 164 4.22 6.24 -1.88
N TYR A 165 3.56 6.25 -0.73
CA TYR A 165 2.27 5.58 -0.57
C TYR A 165 1.11 6.29 -1.26
N LEU A 166 0.97 7.61 -1.12
CA LEU A 166 -0.09 8.34 -1.80
C LEU A 166 0.10 8.31 -3.32
N GLY A 167 1.34 8.42 -3.80
CA GLY A 167 1.67 8.27 -5.22
C GLY A 167 1.33 6.88 -5.76
N LEU A 168 1.76 5.81 -5.07
CA LEU A 168 1.45 4.43 -5.44
C LEU A 168 -0.06 4.14 -5.41
N ALA A 169 -0.78 4.59 -4.37
CA ALA A 169 -2.23 4.44 -4.27
C ALA A 169 -2.92 5.13 -5.46
N THR A 170 -2.50 6.35 -5.78
CA THR A 170 -3.03 7.11 -6.90
C THR A 170 -2.80 6.41 -8.23
N ILE A 171 -1.58 5.94 -8.50
CA ILE A 171 -1.25 5.18 -9.71
C ILE A 171 -2.09 3.90 -9.79
N ALA A 172 -2.19 3.15 -8.69
CA ALA A 172 -2.94 1.91 -8.64
C ALA A 172 -4.44 2.14 -8.93
N VAL A 173 -5.05 3.12 -8.27
CA VAL A 173 -6.49 3.40 -8.41
C VAL A 173 -6.80 3.95 -9.80
N ILE A 174 -6.15 5.03 -10.21
CA ILE A 174 -6.42 5.68 -11.50
C ILE A 174 -6.06 4.74 -12.66
N GLY A 175 -4.92 4.05 -12.57
CA GLY A 175 -4.48 3.13 -13.60
C GLY A 175 -5.43 1.95 -13.78
N ASN A 176 -5.91 1.35 -12.69
CA ASN A 176 -6.89 0.27 -12.76
C ASN A 176 -8.23 0.75 -13.36
N MET A 177 -8.73 1.90 -12.95
CA MET A 177 -9.98 2.48 -13.51
C MET A 177 -9.88 2.74 -15.00
N LYS A 178 -8.75 3.29 -15.48
CA LYS A 178 -8.51 3.53 -16.92
C LYS A 178 -8.43 2.23 -17.72
N SER A 179 -7.73 1.22 -17.21
CA SER A 179 -7.61 -0.08 -17.90
C SER A 179 -8.96 -0.75 -18.11
N GLU A 180 -9.92 -0.52 -17.23
CA GLU A 180 -11.28 -1.06 -17.36
C GLU A 180 -12.17 -0.28 -18.34
N GLN A 181 -11.94 1.03 -18.51
CA GLN A 181 -12.67 1.82 -19.50
C GLN A 181 -12.34 1.43 -20.94
N THR A 182 -11.09 1.03 -21.18
CA THR A 182 -10.63 0.60 -22.51
C THR A 182 -11.35 -0.65 -22.97
N VAL A 183 -11.63 -1.60 -22.08
CA VAL A 183 -12.36 -2.84 -22.39
C VAL A 183 -13.83 -2.56 -22.74
N GLY A 184 -14.48 -1.66 -22.01
CA GLY A 184 -15.88 -1.29 -22.28
C GLY A 184 -16.12 -0.64 -23.65
N ARG A 185 -15.10 0.05 -24.22
CA ARG A 185 -15.19 0.67 -25.56
C ARG A 185 -14.92 -0.29 -26.71
N THR A 186 -14.27 -1.44 -26.46
CA THR A 186 -13.96 -2.41 -27.52
C THR A 186 -15.12 -3.39 -27.76
N ILE A 187 -16.10 -3.43 -26.85
CA ILE A 187 -17.25 -4.35 -26.88
C ILE A 187 -18.55 -3.64 -27.35
N SER A 188 -18.54 -2.31 -27.46
CA SER A 188 -19.64 -1.49 -28.00
C SER A 188 -19.41 -1.18 -29.47
#